data_f3a3747082c2d4f372f5751d5eae31f6
#
_entry.id   f3a3747082c2d4f372f5751d5eae31f6
#
_cell.length_a   1.000
_cell.length_b   1.000
_cell.length_c   1.000
_cell.angle_alpha   90.00
_cell.angle_beta   90.00
_cell.angle_gamma   90.00
#
_symmetry.space_group_name_H-M   'P 1'
#
loop_
_entity.id
_entity.type
_entity.pdbx_description
1 polymer ?
#
loop_
_entity_poly.entity_id
_entity_poly.type
_entity_poly.pdbx_seq_one_letter_code
_entity_poly.pdbx_strand_id
1 'polypeptide(L)'
;MPIHDQSYRHWDGELKSHSLRWWVVTFEGLKIILRRKLFIIFILAPAIIQFLVFGGMVYGVNTYGFFLNMNLITPEFFYKFCLRQTFFIALICVFAGSGLIANDLKSNALQLYLSKPLTRLDYIVGKVVIILIMLSFITFIPGILLFVEHSVLSADSAFFLEQYWIIGAIFLFSLILSIPATFMILAFSSVTKSYRYAAIMFVAIIFGTPVIGTMLKVIFRSRWTNFIPYWWNLETIGREIFGIPKDPTAWYWSSLIIIIITVASILVIYRRIRGEDIIK
;
A
#
# COMPACT_ATOMS: atom_id res chain seq x y z
N MET A 1 -52.53 21.27 9.87
CA MET A 1 -51.39 20.37 9.73
C MET A 1 -51.55 19.29 10.81
N PRO A 2 -51.59 18.00 10.45
CA PRO A 2 -51.64 16.96 11.47
C PRO A 2 -50.31 16.98 12.23
N ILE A 3 -50.37 17.17 13.54
CA ILE A 3 -49.22 17.01 14.44
C ILE A 3 -48.93 15.52 14.47
N HIS A 4 -47.90 15.11 13.76
CA HIS A 4 -47.42 13.72 13.90
C HIS A 4 -46.87 13.56 15.31
N ASP A 5 -47.40 12.57 16.00
CA ASP A 5 -46.96 12.15 17.32
C ASP A 5 -45.43 11.85 17.28
N GLN A 6 -44.63 12.71 17.96
CA GLN A 6 -43.18 12.60 18.02
C GLN A 6 -42.74 11.74 19.21
N SER A 7 -43.64 10.91 19.76
CA SER A 7 -43.28 9.98 20.82
C SER A 7 -42.26 8.96 20.31
N TYR A 8 -41.21 8.74 21.10
CA TYR A 8 -40.22 7.71 20.82
C TYR A 8 -40.90 6.33 20.88
N ARG A 9 -41.01 5.66 19.74
CA ARG A 9 -41.46 4.27 19.67
C ARG A 9 -40.23 3.38 19.83
N HIS A 10 -40.27 2.50 20.82
CA HIS A 10 -39.26 1.47 20.95
C HIS A 10 -39.23 0.61 19.69
N TRP A 11 -38.05 0.38 19.13
CA TRP A 11 -37.91 -0.42 17.92
C TRP A 11 -37.78 -1.91 18.33
N ASP A 12 -38.77 -2.70 18.04
CA ASP A 12 -38.86 -4.12 18.38
C ASP A 12 -38.27 -5.03 17.27
N GLY A 13 -37.64 -4.49 16.27
CA GLY A 13 -37.03 -5.24 15.18
C GLY A 13 -35.73 -5.95 15.59
N GLU A 14 -35.48 -7.13 15.02
CA GLU A 14 -34.22 -7.84 15.21
C GLU A 14 -33.02 -7.06 14.64
N LEU A 15 -32.02 -6.83 15.49
CA LEU A 15 -30.75 -6.24 15.07
C LEU A 15 -29.97 -7.29 14.28
N LYS A 16 -30.01 -7.20 12.94
CA LYS A 16 -29.14 -8.02 12.09
C LYS A 16 -27.68 -7.69 12.37
N SER A 17 -26.89 -8.70 12.73
CA SER A 17 -25.45 -8.58 12.84
C SER A 17 -24.84 -8.40 11.44
N HIS A 18 -24.37 -7.19 11.11
CA HIS A 18 -23.67 -6.96 9.88
C HIS A 18 -22.17 -7.25 10.09
N SER A 19 -21.70 -8.39 9.63
CA SER A 19 -20.27 -8.78 9.70
C SER A 19 -19.35 -7.89 8.85
N LEU A 20 -19.89 -7.15 7.87
CA LEU A 20 -19.14 -6.32 6.93
C LEU A 20 -19.30 -4.80 7.17
N ARG A 21 -19.37 -4.38 8.44
CA ARG A 21 -19.54 -2.93 8.78
C ARG A 21 -18.37 -2.08 8.29
N TRP A 22 -17.15 -2.62 8.35
CA TRP A 22 -15.94 -1.97 7.86
C TRP A 22 -15.99 -1.67 6.35
N TRP A 23 -16.74 -2.47 5.57
CA TRP A 23 -16.89 -2.27 4.12
C TRP A 23 -17.58 -0.97 3.76
N VAL A 24 -18.56 -0.54 4.56
CA VAL A 24 -19.26 0.74 4.36
C VAL A 24 -18.27 1.90 4.49
N VAL A 25 -17.40 1.86 5.50
CA VAL A 25 -16.34 2.86 5.71
C VAL A 25 -15.37 2.86 4.52
N THR A 26 -15.01 1.66 4.05
CA THR A 26 -14.12 1.50 2.89
C THR A 26 -14.71 2.08 1.62
N PHE A 27 -15.95 1.71 1.30
CA PHE A 27 -16.60 2.12 0.05
C PHE A 27 -16.79 3.63 -0.04
N GLU A 28 -17.30 4.27 1.02
CA GLU A 28 -17.43 5.73 1.04
C GLU A 28 -16.07 6.44 1.02
N GLY A 29 -15.05 5.89 1.69
CA GLY A 29 -13.71 6.43 1.63
C GLY A 29 -13.09 6.37 0.24
N LEU A 30 -13.23 5.26 -0.47
CA LEU A 30 -12.79 5.09 -1.86
C LEU A 30 -13.49 6.08 -2.79
N LYS A 31 -14.81 6.22 -2.66
CA LYS A 31 -15.62 7.14 -3.47
C LYS A 31 -15.16 8.60 -3.30
N ILE A 32 -14.84 9.01 -2.07
CA ILE A 32 -14.34 10.36 -1.79
C ILE A 32 -12.98 10.60 -2.46
N ILE A 33 -12.06 9.64 -2.39
CA ILE A 33 -10.72 9.76 -2.98
C ILE A 33 -10.81 9.78 -4.50
N LEU A 34 -11.56 8.85 -5.11
CA LEU A 34 -11.70 8.73 -6.56
C LEU A 34 -12.46 9.91 -7.21
N ARG A 35 -13.23 10.68 -6.44
CA ARG A 35 -13.83 11.92 -6.94
C ARG A 35 -12.84 13.09 -7.09
N ARG A 36 -11.64 12.97 -6.53
CA ARG A 36 -10.61 14.03 -6.62
C ARG A 36 -9.92 13.96 -7.99
N LYS A 37 -10.26 14.84 -8.91
CA LYS A 37 -9.67 14.90 -10.26
C LYS A 37 -8.13 14.96 -10.24
N LEU A 38 -7.55 15.74 -9.34
CA LEU A 38 -6.10 15.85 -9.21
C LEU A 38 -5.44 14.52 -8.82
N PHE A 39 -6.08 13.71 -7.98
CA PHE A 39 -5.59 12.38 -7.60
C PHE A 39 -5.52 11.45 -8.83
N ILE A 40 -6.57 11.45 -9.65
CA ILE A 40 -6.62 10.62 -10.86
C ILE A 40 -5.55 11.06 -11.86
N ILE A 41 -5.45 12.36 -12.16
CA ILE A 41 -4.54 12.89 -13.19
C ILE A 41 -3.07 12.75 -12.79
N PHE A 42 -2.72 13.09 -11.55
CA PHE A 42 -1.31 13.17 -11.14
C PHE A 42 -0.76 11.89 -10.53
N ILE A 43 -1.61 10.93 -10.15
CA ILE A 43 -1.17 9.70 -9.48
C ILE A 43 -1.58 8.45 -10.26
N LEU A 44 -2.86 8.29 -10.58
CA LEU A 44 -3.32 7.10 -11.28
C LEU A 44 -2.91 7.09 -12.75
N ALA A 45 -3.02 8.22 -13.46
CA ALA A 45 -2.67 8.26 -14.87
C ALA A 45 -1.17 7.96 -15.13
N PRO A 46 -0.19 8.54 -14.41
CA PRO A 46 1.21 8.16 -14.58
C PRO A 46 1.51 6.70 -14.21
N ALA A 47 0.83 6.14 -13.20
CA ALA A 47 0.98 4.72 -12.86
C ALA A 47 0.46 3.81 -13.98
N ILE A 48 -0.65 4.17 -14.62
CA ILE A 48 -1.19 3.48 -15.80
C ILE A 48 -0.23 3.62 -16.99
N ILE A 49 0.30 4.82 -17.24
CA ILE A 49 1.29 5.04 -18.30
C ILE A 49 2.52 4.15 -18.09
N GLN A 50 3.02 4.04 -16.87
CA GLN A 50 4.12 3.14 -16.56
C GLN A 50 3.77 1.69 -16.88
N PHE A 51 2.57 1.23 -16.52
CA PHE A 51 2.09 -0.11 -16.88
C PHE A 51 2.07 -0.31 -18.39
N LEU A 52 1.55 0.66 -19.16
CA LEU A 52 1.51 0.59 -20.62
C LEU A 52 2.91 0.55 -21.25
N VAL A 53 3.88 1.25 -20.67
CA VAL A 53 5.30 1.19 -21.11
C VAL A 53 5.87 -0.21 -20.90
N PHE A 54 5.63 -0.83 -19.75
CA PHE A 54 6.09 -2.19 -19.49
C PHE A 54 5.37 -3.23 -20.35
N GLY A 55 4.04 -3.08 -20.57
CA GLY A 55 3.28 -3.89 -21.51
C GLY A 55 3.80 -3.74 -22.95
N GLY A 56 4.06 -2.52 -23.40
CA GLY A 56 4.70 -2.28 -24.70
C GLY A 56 6.07 -2.94 -24.83
N MET A 57 6.85 -3.02 -23.74
CA MET A 57 8.12 -3.78 -23.73
C MET A 57 7.86 -5.28 -23.86
N VAL A 58 6.86 -5.84 -23.14
CA VAL A 58 6.47 -7.25 -23.26
C VAL A 58 6.05 -7.56 -24.70
N TYR A 59 5.17 -6.75 -25.27
CA TYR A 59 4.70 -6.90 -26.65
C TYR A 59 5.89 -6.84 -27.65
N GLY A 60 6.74 -5.84 -27.52
CA GLY A 60 7.90 -5.65 -28.40
C GLY A 60 8.89 -6.83 -28.36
N VAL A 61 9.19 -7.33 -27.16
CA VAL A 61 10.09 -8.48 -26.99
C VAL A 61 9.48 -9.77 -27.59
N ASN A 62 8.20 -10.02 -27.38
CA ASN A 62 7.54 -11.21 -27.95
C ASN A 62 7.40 -11.13 -29.47
N THR A 63 7.21 -9.92 -30.04
CA THR A 63 7.01 -9.75 -31.50
C THR A 63 8.34 -9.69 -32.24
N TYR A 64 9.34 -9.02 -31.70
CA TYR A 64 10.61 -8.72 -32.38
C TYR A 64 11.83 -9.37 -31.73
N GLY A 65 11.70 -9.92 -30.51
CA GLY A 65 12.80 -10.46 -29.72
C GLY A 65 13.47 -11.66 -30.36
N PHE A 66 12.76 -12.46 -31.16
CA PHE A 66 13.31 -13.56 -31.95
C PHE A 66 14.42 -13.07 -32.90
N PHE A 67 14.24 -11.90 -33.51
CA PHE A 67 15.24 -11.29 -34.41
C PHE A 67 16.42 -10.68 -33.67
N LEU A 68 16.26 -10.35 -32.38
CA LEU A 68 17.27 -9.69 -31.57
C LEU A 68 17.99 -10.61 -30.60
N ASN A 69 17.61 -11.91 -30.53
CA ASN A 69 18.10 -12.89 -29.55
C ASN A 69 18.03 -12.37 -28.08
N MET A 70 17.00 -11.59 -27.75
CA MET A 70 16.88 -10.94 -26.45
C MET A 70 15.79 -11.62 -25.60
N ASN A 71 16.20 -12.43 -24.63
CA ASN A 71 15.33 -12.90 -23.54
C ASN A 71 15.28 -11.85 -22.41
N LEU A 72 14.55 -10.75 -22.63
CA LEU A 72 14.46 -9.65 -21.65
C LEU A 72 13.40 -9.88 -20.57
N ILE A 73 12.43 -10.77 -20.79
CA ILE A 73 11.35 -11.03 -19.85
C ILE A 73 11.76 -12.17 -18.89
N THR A 74 12.45 -11.77 -17.84
CA THR A 74 12.94 -12.64 -16.77
C THR A 74 12.22 -12.32 -15.46
N PRO A 75 12.35 -13.10 -14.39
CA PRO A 75 11.84 -12.72 -13.07
C PRO A 75 12.28 -11.32 -12.63
N GLU A 76 13.48 -10.88 -13.04
CA GLU A 76 14.00 -9.53 -12.77
C GLU A 76 13.15 -8.41 -13.43
N PHE A 77 12.55 -8.66 -14.57
CA PHE A 77 11.63 -7.71 -15.22
C PHE A 77 10.42 -7.41 -14.33
N PHE A 78 9.75 -8.44 -13.81
CA PHE A 78 8.59 -8.30 -12.92
C PHE A 78 8.97 -7.68 -11.58
N TYR A 79 10.13 -8.05 -11.04
CA TYR A 79 10.69 -7.41 -9.86
C TYR A 79 10.89 -5.92 -10.08
N LYS A 80 11.54 -5.51 -11.18
CA LYS A 80 11.77 -4.10 -11.52
C LYS A 80 10.48 -3.32 -11.71
N PHE A 81 9.46 -3.96 -12.33
CA PHE A 81 8.14 -3.37 -12.43
C PHE A 81 7.55 -3.06 -11.06
N CYS A 82 7.46 -4.05 -10.18
CA CYS A 82 6.94 -3.89 -8.83
C CYS A 82 7.75 -2.85 -8.02
N LEU A 83 9.07 -2.87 -8.12
CA LEU A 83 9.94 -1.93 -7.42
C LEU A 83 9.68 -0.48 -7.87
N ARG A 84 9.47 -0.24 -9.16
CA ARG A 84 9.16 1.11 -9.66
C ARG A 84 7.82 1.65 -9.16
N GLN A 85 6.87 0.77 -8.81
CA GLN A 85 5.60 1.19 -8.22
C GLN A 85 5.77 1.81 -6.82
N THR A 86 6.91 1.62 -6.15
CA THR A 86 7.18 2.21 -4.82
C THR A 86 7.02 3.73 -4.81
N PHE A 87 7.37 4.40 -5.89
CA PHE A 87 7.16 5.85 -6.03
C PHE A 87 5.67 6.22 -5.99
N PHE A 88 4.83 5.50 -6.74
CA PHE A 88 3.38 5.74 -6.75
C PHE A 88 2.72 5.32 -5.44
N ILE A 89 3.23 4.25 -4.79
CA ILE A 89 2.81 3.87 -3.43
C ILE A 89 3.01 5.04 -2.47
N ALA A 90 4.20 5.67 -2.51
CA ALA A 90 4.48 6.82 -1.67
C ALA A 90 3.53 7.99 -1.96
N LEU A 91 3.26 8.30 -3.22
CA LEU A 91 2.31 9.35 -3.61
C LEU A 91 0.89 9.05 -3.12
N ILE A 92 0.38 7.81 -3.32
CA ILE A 92 -0.95 7.44 -2.83
C ILE A 92 -1.02 7.55 -1.31
N CYS A 93 -0.02 7.07 -0.58
CA CYS A 93 0.04 7.22 0.88
C CYS A 93 -0.01 8.70 1.30
N VAL A 94 0.74 9.58 0.63
CA VAL A 94 0.75 11.01 0.94
C VAL A 94 -0.58 11.67 0.62
N PHE A 95 -1.14 11.48 -0.57
CA PHE A 95 -2.32 12.22 -1.02
C PHE A 95 -3.65 11.61 -0.55
N ALA A 96 -3.73 10.29 -0.44
CA ALA A 96 -4.92 9.60 0.02
C ALA A 96 -4.84 9.24 1.51
N GLY A 97 -3.71 8.66 1.96
CA GLY A 97 -3.56 8.08 3.29
C GLY A 97 -3.41 9.13 4.40
N SER A 98 -2.67 10.21 4.16
CA SER A 98 -2.32 11.19 5.21
C SER A 98 -3.53 11.83 5.88
N GLY A 99 -4.63 12.02 5.15
CA GLY A 99 -5.85 12.66 5.65
C GLY A 99 -6.91 11.70 6.20
N LEU A 100 -6.75 10.39 6.05
CA LEU A 100 -7.82 9.44 6.36
C LEU A 100 -8.23 9.41 7.84
N ILE A 101 -7.28 9.56 8.75
CA ILE A 101 -7.54 9.64 10.19
C ILE A 101 -7.38 11.08 10.68
N ALA A 102 -6.38 11.82 10.20
CA ALA A 102 -6.10 13.18 10.64
C ALA A 102 -7.28 14.13 10.42
N ASN A 103 -8.00 14.01 9.30
CA ASN A 103 -9.19 14.82 9.04
C ASN A 103 -10.36 14.43 9.95
N ASP A 104 -10.54 13.14 10.23
CA ASP A 104 -11.57 12.65 11.15
C ASP A 104 -11.32 13.15 12.58
N LEU A 105 -10.03 13.16 13.01
CA LEU A 105 -9.62 13.73 14.30
C LEU A 105 -9.86 15.26 14.36
N LYS A 106 -9.57 15.96 13.26
CA LYS A 106 -9.76 17.42 13.18
C LYS A 106 -11.22 17.82 13.26
N SER A 107 -12.11 17.05 12.63
CA SER A 107 -13.55 17.32 12.58
C SER A 107 -14.34 16.64 13.70
N ASN A 108 -13.68 15.98 14.66
CA ASN A 108 -14.29 15.16 15.71
C ASN A 108 -15.23 14.06 15.16
N ALA A 109 -15.07 13.69 13.87
CA ALA A 109 -15.89 12.68 13.23
C ALA A 109 -15.70 11.27 13.85
N LEU A 110 -14.59 11.03 14.51
CA LEU A 110 -14.33 9.76 15.19
C LEU A 110 -15.38 9.45 16.25
N GLN A 111 -15.81 10.46 17.01
CA GLN A 111 -16.89 10.31 18.01
C GLN A 111 -18.23 9.95 17.34
N LEU A 112 -18.50 10.52 16.17
CA LEU A 112 -19.69 10.20 15.39
C LEU A 112 -19.67 8.77 14.82
N TYR A 113 -18.50 8.26 14.41
CA TYR A 113 -18.34 6.88 13.99
C TYR A 113 -18.57 5.90 15.15
N LEU A 114 -18.02 6.20 16.33
CA LEU A 114 -18.12 5.35 17.52
C LEU A 114 -19.47 5.45 18.25
N SER A 115 -20.29 6.47 17.96
CA SER A 115 -21.69 6.53 18.43
C SER A 115 -22.62 5.60 17.64
N LYS A 116 -22.19 5.11 16.47
CA LYS A 116 -22.89 4.09 15.69
C LYS A 116 -22.42 2.69 16.10
N PRO A 117 -23.11 1.60 15.70
CA PRO A 117 -22.70 0.24 16.02
C PRO A 117 -21.46 -0.20 15.21
N LEU A 118 -20.42 0.65 15.16
CA LEU A 118 -19.12 0.37 14.57
C LEU A 118 -18.08 0.17 15.66
N THR A 119 -17.34 -0.93 15.59
CA THR A 119 -16.22 -1.16 16.49
C THR A 119 -14.99 -0.36 16.04
N ARG A 120 -14.05 -0.14 16.97
CA ARG A 120 -12.76 0.51 16.64
C ARG A 120 -12.00 -0.26 15.57
N LEU A 121 -12.07 -1.60 15.63
CA LEU A 121 -11.44 -2.47 14.62
C LEU A 121 -12.09 -2.30 13.26
N ASP A 122 -13.43 -2.21 13.16
CA ASP A 122 -14.12 -1.94 11.90
C ASP A 122 -13.67 -0.63 11.27
N TYR A 123 -13.49 0.42 12.09
CA TYR A 123 -13.00 1.71 11.64
C TYR A 123 -11.56 1.60 11.10
N ILE A 124 -10.64 1.00 11.87
CA ILE A 124 -9.23 0.85 11.48
C ILE A 124 -9.13 0.00 10.20
N VAL A 125 -9.77 -1.17 10.19
CA VAL A 125 -9.78 -2.08 9.04
C VAL A 125 -10.34 -1.37 7.81
N GLY A 126 -11.45 -0.65 7.95
CA GLY A 126 -12.02 0.13 6.85
C GLY A 126 -11.02 1.12 6.25
N LYS A 127 -10.28 1.87 7.09
CA LYS A 127 -9.26 2.84 6.64
C LYS A 127 -8.03 2.14 6.00
N VAL A 128 -7.58 1.02 6.55
CA VAL A 128 -6.49 0.21 5.99
C VAL A 128 -6.86 -0.33 4.61
N VAL A 129 -8.05 -0.91 4.49
CA VAL A 129 -8.50 -1.52 3.23
C VAL A 129 -8.67 -0.49 2.12
N ILE A 130 -9.05 0.77 2.42
CA ILE A 130 -9.08 1.85 1.42
C ILE A 130 -7.72 1.97 0.71
N ILE A 131 -6.63 2.07 1.48
CA ILE A 131 -5.30 2.26 0.92
C ILE A 131 -4.84 0.98 0.22
N LEU A 132 -5.05 -0.19 0.83
CA LEU A 132 -4.64 -1.47 0.23
C LEU A 132 -5.31 -1.72 -1.12
N ILE A 133 -6.59 -1.42 -1.28
CA ILE A 133 -7.29 -1.51 -2.57
C ILE A 133 -6.64 -0.58 -3.58
N MET A 134 -6.39 0.68 -3.22
CA MET A 134 -5.74 1.65 -4.11
C MET A 134 -4.34 1.18 -4.55
N LEU A 135 -3.54 0.65 -3.61
CA LEU A 135 -2.22 0.15 -3.90
C LEU A 135 -2.24 -1.13 -4.74
N SER A 136 -3.21 -2.02 -4.53
CA SER A 136 -3.39 -3.22 -5.34
C SER A 136 -3.67 -2.89 -6.80
N PHE A 137 -4.42 -1.82 -7.09
CA PHE A 137 -4.68 -1.36 -8.46
C PHE A 137 -3.44 -0.92 -9.22
N ILE A 138 -2.39 -0.51 -8.54
CA ILE A 138 -1.14 -0.06 -9.19
C ILE A 138 0.01 -1.08 -9.10
N THR A 139 -0.06 -2.05 -8.18
CA THR A 139 1.00 -3.04 -7.97
C THR A 139 0.60 -4.43 -8.44
N PHE A 140 -0.28 -5.07 -7.71
CA PHE A 140 -0.65 -6.46 -7.89
C PHE A 140 -1.39 -6.71 -9.21
N ILE A 141 -2.45 -5.94 -9.49
CA ILE A 141 -3.28 -6.15 -10.70
C ILE A 141 -2.46 -5.93 -11.97
N PRO A 142 -1.72 -4.80 -12.15
CA PRO A 142 -0.90 -4.62 -13.33
C PRO A 142 0.25 -5.63 -13.43
N GLY A 143 0.84 -6.04 -12.29
CA GLY A 143 1.88 -7.07 -12.28
C GLY A 143 1.40 -8.40 -12.84
N ILE A 144 0.21 -8.86 -12.43
CA ILE A 144 -0.41 -10.07 -12.98
C ILE A 144 -0.76 -9.89 -14.45
N LEU A 145 -1.31 -8.74 -14.85
CA LEU A 145 -1.66 -8.49 -16.25
C LEU A 145 -0.44 -8.57 -17.16
N LEU A 146 0.73 -8.03 -16.73
CA LEU A 146 1.98 -8.17 -17.48
C LEU A 146 2.43 -9.63 -17.59
N PHE A 147 2.27 -10.42 -16.52
CA PHE A 147 2.62 -11.85 -16.56
C PHE A 147 1.69 -12.60 -17.53
N VAL A 148 0.38 -12.35 -17.48
CA VAL A 148 -0.60 -12.95 -18.38
C VAL A 148 -0.33 -12.53 -19.82
N GLU A 149 -0.08 -11.25 -20.08
CA GLU A 149 0.27 -10.71 -21.39
C GLU A 149 1.46 -11.47 -21.99
N HIS A 150 2.54 -11.62 -21.22
CA HIS A 150 3.71 -12.36 -21.69
C HIS A 150 3.40 -13.83 -21.92
N SER A 151 2.64 -14.49 -21.04
CA SER A 151 2.26 -15.89 -21.19
C SER A 151 1.38 -16.15 -22.40
N VAL A 152 0.54 -15.20 -22.78
CA VAL A 152 -0.33 -15.31 -23.97
C VAL A 152 0.44 -15.03 -25.26
N LEU A 153 1.36 -14.07 -25.24
CA LEU A 153 2.14 -13.67 -26.42
C LEU A 153 3.34 -14.61 -26.68
N SER A 154 3.89 -15.24 -25.64
CA SER A 154 4.92 -16.25 -25.82
C SER A 154 4.28 -17.46 -26.51
N ALA A 155 4.80 -17.84 -27.68
CA ALA A 155 4.32 -18.99 -28.44
C ALA A 155 4.49 -20.33 -27.71
N ASP A 156 5.14 -20.31 -26.55
CA ASP A 156 5.52 -21.49 -25.77
C ASP A 156 4.71 -21.55 -24.46
N SER A 157 3.78 -22.50 -24.37
CA SER A 157 3.04 -22.78 -23.13
C SER A 157 3.95 -23.26 -21.99
N ALA A 158 5.20 -23.62 -22.28
CA ALA A 158 6.19 -24.02 -21.29
C ALA A 158 6.51 -22.86 -20.31
N PHE A 159 6.54 -21.61 -20.76
CA PHE A 159 6.80 -20.46 -19.88
C PHE A 159 5.82 -20.41 -18.70
N PHE A 160 4.52 -20.58 -18.97
CA PHE A 160 3.51 -20.55 -17.91
C PHE A 160 3.70 -21.70 -16.91
N LEU A 161 4.00 -22.91 -17.41
CA LEU A 161 4.18 -24.09 -16.56
C LEU A 161 5.47 -24.05 -15.74
N GLU A 162 6.52 -23.43 -16.25
CA GLU A 162 7.82 -23.33 -15.55
C GLU A 162 7.88 -22.11 -14.60
N GLN A 163 7.18 -21.02 -14.92
CA GLN A 163 7.34 -19.75 -14.25
C GLN A 163 6.08 -19.29 -13.47
N TYR A 164 5.08 -20.17 -13.25
CA TYR A 164 3.84 -19.81 -12.51
C TYR A 164 4.12 -19.26 -11.10
N TRP A 165 5.24 -19.61 -10.49
CA TRP A 165 5.66 -19.10 -9.18
C TRP A 165 5.83 -17.58 -9.16
N ILE A 166 6.09 -16.95 -10.32
CA ILE A 166 6.21 -15.47 -10.44
C ILE A 166 4.91 -14.79 -10.03
N ILE A 167 3.73 -15.40 -10.28
CA ILE A 167 2.44 -14.87 -9.83
C ILE A 167 2.42 -14.75 -8.30
N GLY A 168 2.87 -15.80 -7.62
CA GLY A 168 3.02 -15.80 -6.16
C GLY A 168 4.04 -14.77 -5.66
N ALA A 169 5.15 -14.61 -6.39
CA ALA A 169 6.18 -13.61 -6.09
C ALA A 169 5.64 -12.18 -6.24
N ILE A 170 4.90 -11.87 -7.32
CA ILE A 170 4.24 -10.58 -7.53
C ILE A 170 3.25 -10.30 -6.41
N PHE A 171 2.41 -11.28 -6.05
CA PHE A 171 1.44 -11.13 -4.96
C PHE A 171 2.11 -10.82 -3.63
N LEU A 172 3.06 -11.66 -3.23
CA LEU A 172 3.78 -11.53 -1.96
C LEU A 172 4.54 -10.21 -1.89
N PHE A 173 5.26 -9.85 -2.94
CA PHE A 173 6.02 -8.60 -2.96
C PHE A 173 5.11 -7.37 -2.98
N SER A 174 3.99 -7.40 -3.70
CA SER A 174 2.98 -6.33 -3.66
C SER A 174 2.41 -6.12 -2.25
N LEU A 175 2.18 -7.19 -1.48
CA LEU A 175 1.76 -7.09 -0.07
C LEU A 175 2.86 -6.48 0.80
N ILE A 176 4.12 -6.91 0.63
CA ILE A 176 5.27 -6.39 1.38
C ILE A 176 5.52 -4.90 1.09
N LEU A 177 5.25 -4.45 -0.12
CA LEU A 177 5.32 -3.03 -0.47
C LEU A 177 4.15 -2.23 0.14
N SER A 178 2.95 -2.79 0.11
CA SER A 178 1.71 -2.07 0.43
C SER A 178 1.40 -2.03 1.92
N ILE A 179 1.55 -3.14 2.64
CA ILE A 179 1.15 -3.26 4.05
C ILE A 179 1.94 -2.31 4.95
N PRO A 180 3.29 -2.32 4.95
CA PRO A 180 4.07 -1.43 5.81
C PRO A 180 3.83 0.05 5.51
N ALA A 181 3.76 0.41 4.23
CA ALA A 181 3.48 1.77 3.81
C ALA A 181 2.11 2.25 4.28
N THR A 182 1.07 1.38 4.18
CA THR A 182 -0.29 1.67 4.64
C THR A 182 -0.35 1.92 6.15
N PHE A 183 0.22 1.01 6.94
CA PHE A 183 0.19 1.18 8.40
C PHE A 183 1.03 2.37 8.85
N MET A 184 2.17 2.62 8.22
CA MET A 184 3.02 3.76 8.54
C MET A 184 2.32 5.10 8.28
N ILE A 185 1.69 5.30 7.12
CA ILE A 185 0.98 6.56 6.85
C ILE A 185 -0.24 6.74 7.76
N LEU A 186 -0.99 5.67 8.05
CA LEU A 186 -2.12 5.73 8.97
C LEU A 186 -1.68 6.00 10.42
N ALA A 187 -0.53 5.46 10.85
CA ALA A 187 0.05 5.79 12.15
C ALA A 187 0.34 7.28 12.26
N PHE A 188 1.01 7.89 11.28
CA PHE A 188 1.23 9.34 11.27
C PHE A 188 -0.07 10.13 11.18
N SER A 189 -1.02 9.67 10.38
CA SER A 189 -2.34 10.27 10.29
C SER A 189 -3.11 10.23 11.62
N SER A 190 -2.87 9.21 12.46
CA SER A 190 -3.52 9.07 13.77
C SER A 190 -2.91 9.94 14.87
N VAL A 191 -1.65 10.35 14.73
CA VAL A 191 -0.94 11.16 15.74
C VAL A 191 -1.23 12.65 15.58
N THR A 192 -1.59 13.10 14.38
CA THR A 192 -1.76 14.52 14.05
C THR A 192 -3.20 14.84 13.67
N LYS A 193 -3.64 16.08 13.98
CA LYS A 193 -4.92 16.65 13.49
C LYS A 193 -4.79 17.33 12.12
N SER A 194 -3.62 17.24 11.47
CA SER A 194 -3.36 17.87 10.18
C SER A 194 -2.72 16.89 9.22
N TYR A 195 -3.38 16.65 8.09
CA TYR A 195 -2.88 15.77 7.04
C TYR A 195 -1.49 16.18 6.51
N ARG A 196 -1.16 17.50 6.57
CA ARG A 196 0.15 18.01 6.11
C ARG A 196 1.30 17.47 6.94
N TYR A 197 1.16 17.45 8.26
CA TYR A 197 2.21 16.91 9.15
C TYR A 197 2.33 15.39 9.00
N ALA A 198 1.22 14.67 8.85
CA ALA A 198 1.26 13.24 8.57
C ALA A 198 2.02 12.95 7.25
N ALA A 199 1.74 13.72 6.20
CA ALA A 199 2.44 13.61 4.92
C ALA A 199 3.94 13.92 5.04
N ILE A 200 4.32 15.01 5.75
CA ILE A 200 5.72 15.39 5.96
C ILE A 200 6.47 14.31 6.72
N MET A 201 5.90 13.76 7.81
CA MET A 201 6.55 12.68 8.57
C MET A 201 6.78 11.43 7.72
N PHE A 202 5.81 11.06 6.90
CA PHE A 202 5.93 9.93 5.99
C PHE A 202 7.03 10.17 4.94
N VAL A 203 7.00 11.32 4.28
CA VAL A 203 8.02 11.72 3.29
C VAL A 203 9.42 11.78 3.93
N ALA A 204 9.53 12.30 5.16
CA ALA A 204 10.80 12.37 5.87
C ALA A 204 11.41 10.97 6.12
N ILE A 205 10.59 9.95 6.42
CA ILE A 205 11.10 8.58 6.55
C ILE A 205 11.47 8.01 5.18
N ILE A 206 10.59 8.13 4.20
CA ILE A 206 10.79 7.52 2.87
C ILE A 206 12.03 8.08 2.18
N PHE A 207 12.19 9.42 2.18
CA PHE A 207 13.28 10.09 1.46
C PHE A 207 14.43 10.52 2.38
N GLY A 208 14.20 10.69 3.67
CA GLY A 208 15.24 11.07 4.63
C GLY A 208 16.13 9.89 5.03
N THR A 209 15.57 8.69 5.21
CA THR A 209 16.36 7.52 5.62
C THR A 209 17.45 7.13 4.61
N PRO A 210 17.27 7.20 3.28
CA PRO A 210 18.35 7.00 2.31
C PRO A 210 19.50 8.02 2.46
N VAL A 211 19.17 9.30 2.68
CA VAL A 211 20.18 10.35 2.88
C VAL A 211 21.00 10.07 4.15
N ILE A 212 20.31 9.79 5.26
CA ILE A 212 20.97 9.45 6.53
C ILE A 212 21.80 8.17 6.38
N GLY A 213 21.28 7.13 5.75
CA GLY A 213 21.98 5.88 5.50
C GLY A 213 23.28 6.08 4.70
N THR A 214 23.22 6.91 3.66
CA THR A 214 24.38 7.22 2.82
C THR A 214 25.44 8.01 3.62
N MET A 215 25.04 9.00 4.40
CA MET A 215 25.94 9.76 5.26
C MET A 215 26.64 8.86 6.29
N LEU A 216 25.87 8.02 6.98
CA LEU A 216 26.43 7.11 7.98
C LEU A 216 27.32 6.03 7.35
N LYS A 217 27.04 5.61 6.12
CA LYS A 217 27.90 4.67 5.39
C LYS A 217 29.27 5.27 5.08
N VAL A 218 29.34 6.56 4.73
CA VAL A 218 30.61 7.26 4.50
C VAL A 218 31.41 7.40 5.79
N ILE A 219 30.72 7.72 6.91
CA ILE A 219 31.36 7.94 8.23
C ILE A 219 31.84 6.61 8.82
N PHE A 220 30.96 5.63 8.95
CA PHE A 220 31.23 4.40 9.68
C PHE A 220 31.78 3.27 8.83
N ARG A 221 31.71 3.36 7.51
CA ARG A 221 32.13 2.33 6.53
C ARG A 221 31.61 0.92 6.87
N SER A 222 30.48 0.84 7.56
CA SER A 222 29.90 -0.40 8.07
C SER A 222 28.76 -0.91 7.14
N ARG A 223 28.65 -2.23 7.00
CA ARG A 223 27.53 -2.86 6.25
C ARG A 223 26.17 -2.62 6.89
N TRP A 224 26.11 -2.44 8.21
CA TRP A 224 24.86 -2.20 8.96
C TRP A 224 24.14 -0.92 8.55
N THR A 225 24.84 0.07 8.04
CA THR A 225 24.23 1.32 7.56
C THR A 225 23.33 1.12 6.34
N ASN A 226 23.48 0.01 5.62
CA ASN A 226 22.62 -0.33 4.48
C ASN A 226 21.18 -0.66 4.92
N PHE A 227 20.95 -1.03 6.18
CA PHE A 227 19.63 -1.35 6.71
C PHE A 227 18.80 -0.13 7.12
N ILE A 228 19.40 1.06 7.16
CA ILE A 228 18.73 2.31 7.54
C ILE A 228 17.74 2.78 6.48
N PRO A 229 18.06 2.79 5.17
CA PRO A 229 17.12 3.19 4.13
C PRO A 229 15.92 2.25 4.03
N TYR A 230 14.72 2.82 4.17
CA TYR A 230 13.46 2.05 4.05
C TYR A 230 13.38 1.26 2.74
N TRP A 231 13.69 1.92 1.62
CA TRP A 231 13.62 1.31 0.28
C TRP A 231 14.61 0.18 0.09
N TRP A 232 15.81 0.28 0.66
CA TRP A 232 16.82 -0.77 0.54
C TRP A 232 16.36 -2.08 1.18
N ASN A 233 15.64 -1.99 2.31
CA ASN A 233 15.08 -3.17 2.97
C ASN A 233 14.01 -3.84 2.09
N LEU A 234 13.11 -3.05 1.47
CA LEU A 234 12.10 -3.58 0.55
C LEU A 234 12.73 -4.17 -0.72
N GLU A 235 13.74 -3.49 -1.28
CA GLU A 235 14.51 -3.98 -2.43
C GLU A 235 15.17 -5.32 -2.14
N THR A 236 15.81 -5.46 -0.98
CA THR A 236 16.51 -6.68 -0.59
C THR A 236 15.55 -7.87 -0.44
N ILE A 237 14.39 -7.65 0.21
CA ILE A 237 13.36 -8.68 0.33
C ILE A 237 12.79 -9.05 -1.05
N GLY A 238 12.52 -8.05 -1.90
CA GLY A 238 12.00 -8.29 -3.24
C GLY A 238 12.95 -9.12 -4.10
N ARG A 239 14.24 -8.85 -4.06
CA ARG A 239 15.26 -9.64 -4.78
C ARG A 239 15.24 -11.11 -4.38
N GLU A 240 15.12 -11.39 -3.10
CA GLU A 240 15.04 -12.76 -2.60
C GLU A 240 13.77 -13.47 -3.09
N ILE A 241 12.61 -12.81 -3.01
CA ILE A 241 11.34 -13.35 -3.48
C ILE A 241 11.38 -13.73 -4.97
N PHE A 242 12.06 -12.91 -5.79
CA PHE A 242 12.19 -13.18 -7.23
C PHE A 242 13.41 -14.03 -7.60
N GLY A 243 14.10 -14.62 -6.62
CA GLY A 243 15.25 -15.51 -6.87
C GLY A 243 16.49 -14.79 -7.43
N ILE A 244 16.69 -13.51 -7.08
CA ILE A 244 17.80 -12.66 -7.54
C ILE A 244 18.62 -12.16 -6.33
N PRO A 245 19.06 -13.04 -5.42
CA PRO A 245 19.72 -12.61 -4.19
C PRO A 245 21.08 -11.98 -4.48
N LYS A 246 21.39 -10.88 -3.77
CA LYS A 246 22.73 -10.28 -3.76
C LYS A 246 23.55 -10.72 -2.56
N ASP A 247 22.89 -10.82 -1.40
CA ASP A 247 23.49 -11.17 -0.12
C ASP A 247 22.48 -12.08 0.62
N PRO A 248 22.81 -13.36 0.83
CA PRO A 248 21.86 -14.35 1.34
C PRO A 248 21.42 -14.12 2.78
N THR A 249 22.11 -13.27 3.53
CA THR A 249 21.75 -12.99 4.94
C THR A 249 21.02 -11.67 5.13
N ALA A 250 21.09 -10.77 4.16
CA ALA A 250 20.55 -9.43 4.28
C ALA A 250 19.02 -9.39 4.34
N TRP A 251 18.32 -10.32 3.66
CA TRP A 251 16.87 -10.32 3.61
C TRP A 251 16.20 -10.65 4.96
N TYR A 252 16.82 -11.48 5.80
CA TYR A 252 16.31 -11.77 7.16
C TYR A 252 16.25 -10.50 8.02
N TRP A 253 17.35 -9.74 8.04
CA TRP A 253 17.42 -8.48 8.79
C TRP A 253 16.47 -7.43 8.22
N SER A 254 16.39 -7.32 6.89
CA SER A 254 15.46 -6.43 6.21
C SER A 254 14.01 -6.75 6.53
N SER A 255 13.64 -8.04 6.52
CA SER A 255 12.30 -8.49 6.88
C SER A 255 11.96 -8.17 8.33
N LEU A 256 12.88 -8.41 9.25
CA LEU A 256 12.71 -8.09 10.66
C LEU A 256 12.47 -6.59 10.88
N ILE A 257 13.23 -5.72 10.21
CA ILE A 257 13.06 -4.27 10.29
C ILE A 257 11.69 -3.85 9.78
N ILE A 258 11.25 -4.35 8.62
CA ILE A 258 9.95 -4.03 8.04
C ILE A 258 8.81 -4.51 8.95
N ILE A 259 8.93 -5.70 9.56
CA ILE A 259 7.97 -6.21 10.54
C ILE A 259 7.91 -5.31 11.77
N ILE A 260 9.06 -4.90 12.32
CA ILE A 260 9.11 -4.00 13.49
C ILE A 260 8.43 -2.67 13.17
N ILE A 261 8.72 -2.05 12.01
CA ILE A 261 8.09 -0.80 11.58
C ILE A 261 6.56 -0.97 11.47
N THR A 262 6.11 -2.07 10.88
CA THR A 262 4.69 -2.36 10.71
C THR A 262 3.99 -2.56 12.03
N VAL A 263 4.54 -3.39 12.93
CA VAL A 263 3.99 -3.64 14.27
C VAL A 263 3.97 -2.36 15.12
N ALA A 264 5.04 -1.58 15.09
CA ALA A 264 5.08 -0.30 15.78
C ALA A 264 3.99 0.65 15.27
N SER A 265 3.78 0.71 13.95
CA SER A 265 2.73 1.51 13.33
C SER A 265 1.32 1.06 13.76
N ILE A 266 1.07 -0.25 13.81
CA ILE A 266 -0.21 -0.82 14.29
C ILE A 266 -0.44 -0.44 15.75
N LEU A 267 0.58 -0.59 16.60
CA LEU A 267 0.48 -0.25 18.02
C LEU A 267 0.19 1.24 18.24
N VAL A 268 0.80 2.13 17.45
CA VAL A 268 0.54 3.58 17.49
C VAL A 268 -0.93 3.85 17.15
N ILE A 269 -1.44 3.30 16.06
CA ILE A 269 -2.83 3.47 15.63
C ILE A 269 -3.79 2.99 16.74
N TYR A 270 -3.56 1.78 17.26
CA TYR A 270 -4.42 1.16 18.28
C TYR A 270 -4.47 1.99 19.57
N ARG A 271 -3.29 2.42 20.07
CA ARG A 271 -3.21 3.23 21.29
C ARG A 271 -3.84 4.60 21.12
N ARG A 272 -3.66 5.24 19.98
CA ARG A 272 -4.17 6.58 19.74
C ARG A 272 -5.69 6.62 19.62
N ILE A 273 -6.28 5.68 18.89
CA ILE A 273 -7.74 5.58 18.76
C ILE A 273 -8.41 5.22 20.09
N ARG A 274 -7.74 4.42 20.95
CA ARG A 274 -8.24 4.11 22.31
C ARG A 274 -8.24 5.34 23.21
N GLY A 275 -7.27 6.24 23.08
CA GLY A 275 -7.16 7.45 23.92
C GLY A 275 -8.30 8.44 23.71
N GLU A 276 -8.89 8.51 22.54
CA GLU A 276 -9.99 9.43 22.22
C GLU A 276 -11.34 9.04 22.87
N ASP A 277 -11.51 7.79 23.32
CA ASP A 277 -12.74 7.33 24.00
C ASP A 277 -12.77 7.69 25.50
N ILE A 278 -11.63 7.99 26.11
CA ILE A 278 -11.50 8.22 27.55
C ILE A 278 -11.82 9.69 27.90
N ILE A 279 -11.88 10.55 26.89
CA ILE A 279 -12.28 11.96 27.09
C ILE A 279 -13.80 12.05 26.97
N LYS A 280 -14.50 11.42 27.93
CA LYS A 280 -15.91 11.63 28.22
C LYS A 280 -16.05 12.35 29.53
#